data_4aa7efb002518922693f10e41fed293e
#
_entry.id   4aa7efb002518922693f10e41fed293e
#
_cell.length_a   1.000
_cell.length_b   1.000
_cell.length_c   1.000
_cell.angle_alpha   90.00
_cell.angle_beta   90.00
_cell.angle_gamma   90.00
#
_symmetry.space_group_name_H-M   'P 1'
#
loop_
_entity.id
_entity.type
_entity.pdbx_description
1 polymer ?
#
loop_
_entity_poly.entity_id
_entity_poly.type
_entity_poly.pdbx_seq_one_letter_code
_entity_poly.pdbx_strand_id
1 'polypeptide(L)'
;MHRRFGGVFFGNFPAVKHHWKVEKQPEWYVKAVRKTIAALPGGYAEAANWLDVTENALFNRLRADGDQIFPLGWAMVLQRAAGTHYIADAVAQSAGGVFVSLPEIEEVENADINQRLLEVIEQIGNYSKQIRSAIEDGVVEPHEQTAINDELYLSISKLQEHAALVYKIFCAPEKSDARECAAPGVVAFCVCGETNA
;
A
#
# COMPACT_ATOMS: atom_id res chain seq x y z
N MET A 1 -41.52 -18.97 -0.96
CA MET A 1 -40.18 -19.46 -1.39
C MET A 1 -39.14 -18.40 -1.02
N HIS A 2 -38.58 -18.47 0.20
CA HIS A 2 -37.59 -17.50 0.72
C HIS A 2 -36.18 -18.07 0.48
N ARG A 3 -35.42 -17.46 -0.43
CA ARG A 3 -34.00 -17.76 -0.56
C ARG A 3 -33.23 -16.92 0.45
N ARG A 4 -32.64 -17.58 1.46
CA ARG A 4 -31.67 -16.99 2.37
C ARG A 4 -30.36 -16.75 1.60
N PHE A 5 -29.89 -15.50 1.56
CA PHE A 5 -28.55 -15.18 1.16
C PHE A 5 -27.58 -15.68 2.23
N GLY A 6 -26.62 -16.49 1.81
CA GLY A 6 -25.59 -17.09 2.65
C GLY A 6 -24.66 -16.04 3.22
N GLY A 7 -24.37 -16.19 4.51
CA GLY A 7 -23.45 -15.34 5.26
C GLY A 7 -22.04 -15.45 4.73
N VAL A 8 -21.36 -14.32 4.73
CA VAL A 8 -19.93 -14.19 4.51
C VAL A 8 -19.22 -15.01 5.59
N PHE A 9 -18.48 -16.04 5.19
CA PHE A 9 -17.63 -16.83 6.07
C PHE A 9 -16.47 -15.93 6.57
N PHE A 10 -16.64 -15.34 7.72
CA PHE A 10 -15.48 -14.95 8.52
C PHE A 10 -14.85 -16.24 9.02
N GLY A 11 -13.68 -16.58 8.47
CA GLY A 11 -12.92 -17.76 8.87
C GLY A 11 -12.75 -17.77 10.40
N ASN A 12 -13.16 -18.87 11.04
CA ASN A 12 -12.86 -19.16 12.44
C ASN A 12 -11.34 -19.13 12.62
N PHE A 13 -10.81 -18.02 13.11
CA PHE A 13 -9.48 -18.03 13.70
C PHE A 13 -9.53 -18.92 14.94
N PRO A 14 -8.72 -19.98 15.02
CA PRO A 14 -8.68 -20.80 16.21
C PRO A 14 -8.30 -19.89 17.39
N ALA A 15 -9.12 -19.90 18.45
CA ALA A 15 -8.82 -19.23 19.70
C ALA A 15 -7.60 -19.92 20.33
N VAL A 16 -6.42 -19.53 19.91
CA VAL A 16 -5.18 -19.94 20.55
C VAL A 16 -5.18 -19.29 21.93
N LYS A 17 -5.12 -20.10 22.99
CA LYS A 17 -4.92 -19.63 24.37
C LYS A 17 -3.56 -18.96 24.43
N HIS A 18 -3.51 -17.66 24.11
CA HIS A 18 -2.28 -16.90 24.20
C HIS A 18 -1.96 -16.65 25.66
N HIS A 19 -0.86 -17.22 26.15
CA HIS A 19 -0.06 -16.54 27.15
C HIS A 19 0.32 -15.19 26.54
N TRP A 20 -0.27 -14.10 26.99
CA TRP A 20 -0.07 -12.75 26.49
C TRP A 20 1.38 -12.30 26.70
N LYS A 21 2.29 -12.81 25.87
CA LYS A 21 3.53 -12.12 25.61
C LYS A 21 3.16 -11.05 24.59
N VAL A 22 2.97 -9.83 25.05
CA VAL A 22 2.75 -8.70 24.14
C VAL A 22 4.05 -8.50 23.37
N GLU A 23 4.09 -8.96 22.13
CA GLU A 23 5.14 -8.56 21.21
C GLU A 23 4.99 -7.04 21.00
N LYS A 24 5.97 -6.27 21.50
CA LYS A 24 5.94 -4.81 21.38
C LYS A 24 5.94 -4.34 19.95
N GLN A 25 6.51 -5.14 19.04
CA GLN A 25 6.50 -4.90 17.61
C GLN A 25 6.51 -6.24 16.86
N PRO A 26 5.64 -6.39 15.83
CA PRO A 26 5.57 -7.65 15.09
C PRO A 26 6.80 -7.86 14.22
N GLU A 27 7.18 -9.12 14.05
CA GLU A 27 8.39 -9.50 13.28
C GLU A 27 8.32 -9.04 11.82
N TRP A 28 7.13 -9.07 11.20
CA TRP A 28 6.95 -8.60 9.83
C TRP A 28 7.29 -7.12 9.67
N TYR A 29 6.98 -6.29 10.68
CA TYR A 29 7.31 -4.87 10.69
C TYR A 29 8.83 -4.65 10.77
N VAL A 30 9.49 -5.35 11.69
CA VAL A 30 10.96 -5.29 11.83
C VAL A 30 11.66 -5.74 10.55
N LYS A 31 11.16 -6.80 9.90
CA LYS A 31 11.68 -7.26 8.60
C LYS A 31 11.53 -6.20 7.51
N ALA A 32 10.37 -5.54 7.42
CA ALA A 32 10.13 -4.47 6.44
C ALA A 32 11.08 -3.28 6.68
N VAL A 33 11.26 -2.86 7.93
CA VAL A 33 12.21 -1.78 8.28
C VAL A 33 13.65 -2.17 7.91
N ARG A 34 14.10 -3.37 8.24
CA ARG A 34 15.45 -3.87 7.86
C ARG A 34 15.64 -3.89 6.34
N LYS A 35 14.60 -4.32 5.59
CA LYS A 35 14.63 -4.32 4.13
C LYS A 35 14.75 -2.90 3.57
N THR A 36 14.04 -1.94 4.18
CA THR A 36 14.12 -0.51 3.81
C THR A 36 15.51 0.05 4.09
N ILE A 37 16.10 -0.23 5.25
CA ILE A 37 17.46 0.19 5.59
C ILE A 37 18.50 -0.40 4.61
N ALA A 38 18.34 -1.67 4.25
CA ALA A 38 19.23 -2.32 3.29
C ALA A 38 19.13 -1.76 1.87
N ALA A 39 18.05 -1.06 1.54
CA ALA A 39 17.87 -0.38 0.26
C ALA A 39 18.54 1.02 0.22
N LEU A 40 18.93 1.58 1.37
CA LEU A 40 19.71 2.81 1.42
C LEU A 40 21.15 2.54 0.94
N PRO A 41 21.74 3.42 0.13
CA PRO A 41 23.11 3.25 -0.34
C PRO A 41 24.16 3.08 0.78
N GLY A 42 24.01 3.83 1.88
CA GLY A 42 24.88 3.76 3.06
C GLY A 42 24.35 2.83 4.16
N GLY A 43 23.27 2.10 3.92
CA GLY A 43 22.74 1.11 4.85
C GLY A 43 22.43 1.65 6.26
N TYR A 44 22.88 0.93 7.29
CA TYR A 44 22.59 1.29 8.69
C TYR A 44 23.22 2.61 9.13
N ALA A 45 24.41 2.94 8.64
CA ALA A 45 25.07 4.20 8.96
C ALA A 45 24.29 5.41 8.41
N GLU A 46 23.81 5.30 7.17
CA GLU A 46 22.96 6.32 6.57
C GLU A 46 21.61 6.43 7.27
N ALA A 47 20.97 5.30 7.58
CA ALA A 47 19.72 5.28 8.32
C ALA A 47 19.85 5.94 9.70
N ALA A 48 20.95 5.72 10.40
CA ALA A 48 21.23 6.36 11.69
C ALA A 48 21.37 7.89 11.53
N ASN A 49 22.05 8.35 10.47
CA ASN A 49 22.18 9.77 10.14
C ASN A 49 20.81 10.42 9.82
N TRP A 50 19.97 9.77 9.03
CA TRP A 50 18.62 10.28 8.72
C TRP A 50 17.74 10.47 9.96
N LEU A 51 17.97 9.65 10.99
CA LEU A 51 17.17 9.66 12.22
C LEU A 51 17.85 10.42 13.38
N ASP A 52 19.04 10.97 13.16
CA ASP A 52 19.88 11.61 14.18
C ASP A 52 20.07 10.73 15.43
N VAL A 53 20.44 9.46 15.20
CA VAL A 53 20.69 8.47 16.25
C VAL A 53 21.98 7.70 15.99
N THR A 54 22.48 7.01 17.02
CA THR A 54 23.61 6.09 16.83
C THR A 54 23.15 4.78 16.19
N GLU A 55 24.02 4.11 15.44
CA GLU A 55 23.72 2.77 14.89
C GLU A 55 23.32 1.78 15.97
N ASN A 56 23.97 1.83 17.14
CA ASN A 56 23.61 0.97 18.29
C ASN A 56 22.18 1.22 18.76
N ALA A 57 21.72 2.47 18.80
CA ALA A 57 20.34 2.83 19.16
C ALA A 57 19.35 2.31 18.10
N LEU A 58 19.74 2.32 16.82
CA LEU A 58 18.98 1.76 15.72
C LEU A 58 18.84 0.24 15.86
N PHE A 59 19.97 -0.48 16.06
CA PHE A 59 19.98 -1.93 16.26
C PHE A 59 19.13 -2.37 17.45
N ASN A 60 19.21 -1.65 18.58
CA ASN A 60 18.41 -1.97 19.77
C ASN A 60 16.90 -1.91 19.51
N ARG A 61 16.44 -0.96 18.66
CA ARG A 61 15.02 -0.83 18.29
C ARG A 61 14.57 -1.87 17.26
N LEU A 62 15.49 -2.47 16.52
CA LEU A 62 15.21 -3.50 15.53
C LEU A 62 15.24 -4.93 16.11
N ARG A 63 15.44 -5.08 17.41
CA ARG A 63 15.34 -6.37 18.10
C ARG A 63 13.88 -6.67 18.39
N ALA A 64 13.39 -7.82 17.92
CA ALA A 64 12.01 -8.24 18.16
C ALA A 64 11.70 -8.47 19.66
N ASP A 65 12.73 -8.92 20.41
CA ASP A 65 12.67 -9.21 21.85
C ASP A 65 13.16 -8.03 22.72
N GLY A 66 13.46 -6.89 22.10
CA GLY A 66 14.00 -5.70 22.77
C GLY A 66 12.97 -4.93 23.58
N ASP A 67 13.48 -4.07 24.49
CA ASP A 67 12.64 -3.17 25.29
C ASP A 67 12.13 -1.95 24.51
N GLN A 68 12.78 -1.61 23.41
CA GLN A 68 12.50 -0.48 22.57
C GLN A 68 11.77 -0.90 21.30
N ILE A 69 10.83 -0.07 20.86
CA ILE A 69 10.14 -0.24 19.58
C ILE A 69 10.75 0.70 18.53
N PHE A 70 10.66 0.31 17.27
CA PHE A 70 11.00 1.18 16.15
C PHE A 70 9.79 2.05 15.82
N PRO A 71 9.86 3.39 15.98
CA PRO A 71 8.70 4.26 15.74
C PRO A 71 8.27 4.25 14.28
N LEU A 72 6.97 4.20 14.01
CA LEU A 72 6.44 4.24 12.64
C LEU A 72 6.87 5.51 11.89
N GLY A 73 6.92 6.67 12.58
CA GLY A 73 7.40 7.92 11.97
C GLY A 73 8.82 7.81 11.42
N TRP A 74 9.72 7.14 12.15
CA TRP A 74 11.08 6.87 11.68
C TRP A 74 11.11 5.94 10.47
N ALA A 75 10.26 4.91 10.51
CA ALA A 75 10.12 3.98 9.39
C ALA A 75 9.70 4.71 8.11
N MET A 76 8.75 5.64 8.21
CA MET A 76 8.28 6.44 7.06
C MET A 76 9.35 7.40 6.53
N VAL A 77 10.19 7.98 7.40
CA VAL A 77 11.36 8.79 6.98
C VAL A 77 12.31 7.93 6.16
N LEU A 78 12.69 6.75 6.67
CA LEU A 78 13.61 5.85 5.98
C LEU A 78 13.01 5.31 4.67
N GLN A 79 11.72 5.00 4.64
CA GLN A 79 11.03 4.57 3.43
C GLN A 79 11.10 5.62 2.32
N ARG A 80 10.90 6.89 2.68
CA ARG A 80 11.03 8.01 1.74
C ARG A 80 12.48 8.19 1.28
N ALA A 81 13.45 8.16 2.21
CA ALA A 81 14.87 8.30 1.88
C ALA A 81 15.36 7.17 0.96
N ALA A 82 14.88 5.96 1.16
CA ALA A 82 15.22 4.80 0.34
C ALA A 82 14.45 4.71 -0.99
N GLY A 83 13.44 5.56 -1.24
CA GLY A 83 12.59 5.49 -2.43
C GLY A 83 11.83 4.16 -2.56
N THR A 84 11.47 3.53 -1.43
CA THR A 84 10.83 2.21 -1.40
C THR A 84 9.45 2.26 -0.75
N HIS A 85 8.67 1.17 -0.87
CA HIS A 85 7.35 1.05 -0.25
C HIS A 85 7.23 -0.17 0.69
N TYR A 86 8.35 -0.79 1.08
CA TYR A 86 8.34 -2.05 1.83
C TYR A 86 7.57 -2.00 3.14
N ILE A 87 7.55 -0.85 3.82
CA ILE A 87 6.82 -0.69 5.08
C ILE A 87 5.32 -0.55 4.81
N ALA A 88 4.94 0.25 3.83
CA ALA A 88 3.55 0.39 3.42
C ALA A 88 2.96 -0.93 2.93
N ASP A 89 3.71 -1.69 2.12
CA ASP A 89 3.34 -3.04 1.67
C ASP A 89 3.12 -3.98 2.85
N ALA A 90 4.07 -4.02 3.79
CA ALA A 90 3.97 -4.91 4.94
C ALA A 90 2.78 -4.58 5.85
N VAL A 91 2.48 -3.28 6.05
CA VAL A 91 1.30 -2.83 6.79
C VAL A 91 0.02 -3.25 6.08
N ALA A 92 -0.09 -2.99 4.78
CA ALA A 92 -1.25 -3.37 3.98
C ALA A 92 -1.48 -4.89 4.01
N GLN A 93 -0.44 -5.69 3.79
CA GLN A 93 -0.51 -7.15 3.86
C GLN A 93 -0.93 -7.67 5.24
N SER A 94 -0.41 -7.06 6.31
CA SER A 94 -0.80 -7.44 7.68
C SER A 94 -2.27 -7.15 7.99
N ALA A 95 -2.86 -6.18 7.29
CA ALA A 95 -4.28 -5.83 7.38
C ALA A 95 -5.16 -6.59 6.36
N GLY A 96 -4.59 -7.50 5.58
CA GLY A 96 -5.31 -8.25 4.54
C GLY A 96 -5.58 -7.44 3.26
N GLY A 97 -4.80 -6.40 3.02
CA GLY A 97 -4.91 -5.52 1.85
C GLY A 97 -3.64 -5.49 1.01
N VAL A 98 -3.67 -4.68 -0.03
CA VAL A 98 -2.52 -4.36 -0.89
C VAL A 98 -2.25 -2.86 -0.83
N PHE A 99 -0.98 -2.48 -0.87
CA PHE A 99 -0.57 -1.10 -1.06
C PHE A 99 -0.36 -0.85 -2.55
N VAL A 100 -0.87 0.27 -3.04
CA VAL A 100 -0.63 0.72 -4.40
C VAL A 100 -0.10 2.14 -4.33
N SER A 101 1.11 2.36 -4.87
CA SER A 101 1.67 3.71 -4.97
C SER A 101 0.91 4.51 -6.01
N LEU A 102 0.58 5.74 -5.67
CA LEU A 102 0.04 6.67 -6.67
C LEU A 102 1.20 7.14 -7.56
N PRO A 103 1.05 7.11 -8.89
CA PRO A 103 2.05 7.62 -9.80
C PRO A 103 2.20 9.12 -9.65
N GLU A 104 3.40 9.62 -9.80
CA GLU A 104 3.63 11.05 -10.03
C GLU A 104 3.13 11.38 -11.43
N ILE A 105 1.99 12.07 -11.49
CA ILE A 105 1.38 12.48 -12.75
C ILE A 105 2.07 13.77 -13.20
N GLU A 106 2.94 13.68 -14.20
CA GLU A 106 3.48 14.83 -14.92
C GLU A 106 2.36 15.53 -15.69
N GLU A 107 2.63 16.68 -16.28
CA GLU A 107 1.63 17.47 -17.01
C GLU A 107 0.92 16.64 -18.08
N VAL A 108 -0.40 16.53 -17.96
CA VAL A 108 -1.23 15.66 -18.82
C VAL A 108 -2.37 16.47 -19.43
N GLU A 109 -2.58 16.30 -20.73
CA GLU A 109 -3.68 16.92 -21.47
C GLU A 109 -4.98 16.11 -21.39
N ASN A 110 -6.12 16.77 -21.63
CA ASN A 110 -7.46 16.13 -21.61
C ASN A 110 -7.61 14.92 -22.57
N ALA A 111 -6.82 14.87 -23.66
CA ALA A 111 -6.85 13.76 -24.61
C ALA A 111 -6.37 12.44 -23.98
N ASP A 112 -5.54 12.50 -22.95
CA ASP A 112 -4.94 11.34 -22.33
C ASP A 112 -5.91 10.57 -21.41
N ILE A 113 -6.98 11.18 -20.93
CA ILE A 113 -7.95 10.53 -20.02
C ILE A 113 -8.63 9.35 -20.69
N ASN A 114 -9.12 9.53 -21.91
CA ASN A 114 -9.79 8.45 -22.63
C ASN A 114 -8.81 7.35 -23.03
N GLN A 115 -7.59 7.72 -23.39
CA GLN A 115 -6.54 6.76 -23.70
C GLN A 115 -6.18 5.92 -22.46
N ARG A 116 -6.01 6.58 -21.30
CA ARG A 116 -5.75 5.90 -20.04
C ARG A 116 -6.89 4.98 -19.62
N LEU A 117 -8.15 5.37 -19.87
CA LEU A 117 -9.29 4.50 -19.62
C LEU A 117 -9.26 3.23 -20.48
N LEU A 118 -8.88 3.34 -21.75
CA LEU A 118 -8.72 2.18 -22.63
C LEU A 118 -7.61 1.23 -22.12
N GLU A 119 -6.49 1.76 -21.65
CA GLU A 119 -5.42 0.98 -21.03
C GLU A 119 -5.89 0.26 -19.76
N VAL A 120 -6.74 0.89 -18.95
CA VAL A 120 -7.38 0.26 -17.78
C VAL A 120 -8.26 -0.93 -18.21
N ILE A 121 -9.08 -0.75 -19.23
CA ILE A 121 -9.97 -1.80 -19.74
C ILE A 121 -9.15 -2.99 -20.28
N GLU A 122 -8.09 -2.71 -21.02
CA GLU A 122 -7.16 -3.74 -21.52
C GLU A 122 -6.53 -4.52 -20.36
N GLN A 123 -6.04 -3.83 -19.33
CA GLN A 123 -5.43 -4.45 -18.16
C GLN A 123 -6.41 -5.33 -17.38
N ILE A 124 -7.67 -4.89 -17.20
CA ILE A 124 -8.72 -5.71 -16.60
C ILE A 124 -9.01 -6.95 -17.47
N GLY A 125 -8.93 -6.81 -18.79
CA GLY A 125 -9.02 -7.93 -19.74
C GLY A 125 -7.92 -8.96 -19.53
N ASN A 126 -6.67 -8.52 -19.33
CA ASN A 126 -5.53 -9.38 -19.04
C ASN A 126 -5.70 -10.13 -17.71
N TYR A 127 -6.10 -9.42 -16.65
CA TYR A 127 -6.44 -10.02 -15.36
C TYR A 127 -7.52 -11.12 -15.51
N SER A 128 -8.61 -10.82 -16.22
CA SER A 128 -9.69 -11.79 -16.48
C SER A 128 -9.22 -13.01 -17.27
N LYS A 129 -8.31 -12.81 -18.25
CA LYS A 129 -7.71 -13.90 -19.02
C LYS A 129 -6.82 -14.77 -18.12
N GLN A 130 -6.01 -14.17 -17.25
CA GLN A 130 -5.13 -14.89 -16.33
C GLN A 130 -5.93 -15.78 -15.38
N ILE A 131 -7.03 -15.25 -14.79
CA ILE A 131 -7.93 -16.06 -13.94
C ILE A 131 -8.50 -17.25 -14.72
N ARG A 132 -9.04 -17.01 -15.92
CA ARG A 132 -9.63 -18.09 -16.72
C ARG A 132 -8.63 -19.19 -17.06
N SER A 133 -7.39 -18.83 -17.37
CA SER A 133 -6.33 -19.80 -17.61
C SER A 133 -6.01 -20.61 -16.35
N ALA A 134 -5.88 -19.94 -15.22
CA ALA A 134 -5.50 -20.59 -13.96
C ALA A 134 -6.58 -21.53 -13.40
N ILE A 135 -7.86 -21.34 -13.73
CA ILE A 135 -8.94 -22.22 -13.26
C ILE A 135 -9.31 -23.32 -14.26
N GLU A 136 -8.63 -23.43 -15.39
CA GLU A 136 -8.99 -24.35 -16.48
C GLU A 136 -8.90 -25.82 -16.05
N ASP A 137 -7.91 -26.17 -15.25
CA ASP A 137 -7.72 -27.51 -14.69
C ASP A 137 -8.42 -27.74 -13.34
N GLY A 138 -9.04 -26.68 -12.78
CA GLY A 138 -9.78 -26.73 -11.51
C GLY A 138 -8.92 -26.58 -10.25
N VAL A 139 -7.61 -26.30 -10.37
CA VAL A 139 -6.69 -26.09 -9.26
C VAL A 139 -5.81 -24.88 -9.53
N VAL A 140 -5.80 -23.90 -8.62
CA VAL A 140 -4.89 -22.75 -8.75
C VAL A 140 -3.58 -23.05 -8.03
N GLU A 141 -2.51 -23.20 -8.78
CA GLU A 141 -1.18 -23.45 -8.23
C GLU A 141 -0.51 -22.16 -7.66
N PRO A 142 0.52 -22.27 -6.78
CA PRO A 142 1.17 -21.10 -6.17
C PRO A 142 1.75 -20.09 -7.17
N HIS A 143 2.26 -20.57 -8.32
CA HIS A 143 2.79 -19.70 -9.35
C HIS A 143 1.69 -18.94 -10.09
N GLU A 144 0.53 -19.57 -10.30
CA GLU A 144 -0.65 -18.95 -10.92
C GLU A 144 -1.29 -17.92 -9.97
N GLN A 145 -1.34 -18.24 -8.66
CA GLN A 145 -1.77 -17.28 -7.66
C GLN A 145 -0.89 -16.02 -7.66
N THR A 146 0.43 -16.18 -7.83
CA THR A 146 1.35 -15.05 -7.95
C THR A 146 1.04 -14.24 -9.21
N ALA A 147 0.88 -14.87 -10.35
CA ALA A 147 0.57 -14.21 -11.62
C ALA A 147 -0.79 -13.49 -11.58
N ILE A 148 -1.82 -14.09 -10.96
CA ILE A 148 -3.12 -13.44 -10.75
C ILE A 148 -2.97 -12.18 -9.86
N ASN A 149 -2.18 -12.26 -8.78
CA ASN A 149 -1.95 -11.13 -7.89
C ASN A 149 -1.18 -9.99 -8.57
N ASP A 150 -0.21 -10.31 -9.42
CA ASP A 150 0.55 -9.33 -10.19
C ASP A 150 -0.37 -8.59 -11.19
N GLU A 151 -1.21 -9.30 -11.93
CA GLU A 151 -2.20 -8.70 -12.83
C GLU A 151 -3.26 -7.88 -12.08
N LEU A 152 -3.69 -8.35 -10.90
CA LEU A 152 -4.59 -7.60 -10.03
C LEU A 152 -3.96 -6.29 -9.56
N TYR A 153 -2.70 -6.33 -9.12
CA TYR A 153 -1.94 -5.14 -8.70
C TYR A 153 -1.84 -4.12 -9.84
N LEU A 154 -1.48 -4.57 -11.05
CA LEU A 154 -1.40 -3.71 -12.23
C LEU A 154 -2.76 -3.09 -12.57
N SER A 155 -3.85 -3.87 -12.48
CA SER A 155 -5.21 -3.38 -12.73
C SER A 155 -5.61 -2.28 -11.73
N ILE A 156 -5.33 -2.49 -10.43
CA ILE A 156 -5.61 -1.50 -9.39
C ILE A 156 -4.76 -0.23 -9.60
N SER A 157 -3.48 -0.38 -9.92
CA SER A 157 -2.58 0.74 -10.21
C SER A 157 -3.11 1.60 -11.36
N LYS A 158 -3.49 0.98 -12.48
CA LYS A 158 -4.02 1.68 -13.65
C LYS A 158 -5.35 2.39 -13.36
N LEU A 159 -6.24 1.77 -12.58
CA LEU A 159 -7.48 2.41 -12.14
C LEU A 159 -7.21 3.65 -11.29
N GLN A 160 -6.26 3.58 -10.38
CA GLN A 160 -5.90 4.71 -9.52
C GLN A 160 -5.21 5.83 -10.31
N GLU A 161 -4.32 5.49 -11.25
CA GLU A 161 -3.74 6.46 -12.19
C GLU A 161 -4.84 7.23 -12.92
N HIS A 162 -5.79 6.51 -13.51
CA HIS A 162 -6.90 7.13 -14.23
C HIS A 162 -7.75 8.03 -13.33
N ALA A 163 -8.12 7.56 -12.13
CA ALA A 163 -8.90 8.35 -11.17
C ALA A 163 -8.15 9.62 -10.72
N ALA A 164 -6.86 9.49 -10.40
CA ALA A 164 -6.02 10.62 -10.01
C ALA A 164 -5.90 11.67 -11.14
N LEU A 165 -5.82 11.22 -12.38
CA LEU A 165 -5.80 12.07 -13.55
C LEU A 165 -7.12 12.86 -13.70
N VAL A 166 -8.27 12.17 -13.58
CA VAL A 166 -9.60 12.81 -13.62
C VAL A 166 -9.71 13.88 -12.54
N TYR A 167 -9.28 13.57 -11.30
CA TYR A 167 -9.32 14.54 -10.20
C TYR A 167 -8.40 15.73 -10.45
N LYS A 168 -7.20 15.50 -10.98
CA LYS A 168 -6.25 16.57 -11.28
C LYS A 168 -6.80 17.56 -12.32
N ILE A 169 -7.56 17.07 -13.29
CA ILE A 169 -8.06 17.90 -14.41
C ILE A 169 -9.39 18.56 -14.07
N PHE A 170 -10.29 17.86 -13.40
CA PHE A 170 -11.67 18.31 -13.20
C PHE A 170 -11.99 18.81 -11.80
N CYS A 171 -11.20 18.47 -10.78
CA CYS A 171 -11.39 19.05 -9.46
C CYS A 171 -10.76 20.44 -9.40
N ALA A 172 -11.53 21.45 -8.98
CA ALA A 172 -10.99 22.77 -8.70
C ALA A 172 -9.92 22.65 -7.60
N PRO A 173 -8.79 23.40 -7.70
CA PRO A 173 -7.82 23.40 -6.63
C PRO A 173 -8.51 23.86 -5.33
N GLU A 174 -8.43 23.05 -4.28
CA GLU A 174 -8.86 23.49 -2.96
C GLU A 174 -8.14 24.79 -2.63
N LYS A 175 -8.88 25.82 -2.21
CA LYS A 175 -8.28 27.01 -1.63
C LYS A 175 -7.58 26.54 -0.37
N SER A 176 -6.29 26.25 -0.48
CA SER A 176 -5.47 25.90 0.67
C SER A 176 -5.49 27.06 1.65
N ASP A 177 -6.22 26.92 2.74
CA ASP A 177 -5.90 27.67 3.94
C ASP A 177 -4.45 27.34 4.27
N ALA A 178 -3.59 28.34 4.18
CA ALA A 178 -2.14 28.24 4.19
C ALA A 178 -1.57 27.79 5.57
N ARG A 179 -2.18 26.83 6.25
CA ARG A 179 -1.80 26.37 7.60
C ARG A 179 -1.70 24.88 7.82
N GLU A 180 -2.01 24.05 6.82
CA GLU A 180 -1.75 22.61 6.95
C GLU A 180 -0.73 22.17 5.90
N CYS A 181 0.48 21.91 6.36
CA CYS A 181 1.45 21.17 5.56
C CYS A 181 0.85 19.79 5.28
N ALA A 182 0.21 19.62 4.13
CA ALA A 182 -0.28 18.33 3.69
C ALA A 182 0.92 17.39 3.56
N ALA A 183 0.98 16.39 4.44
CA ALA A 183 1.92 15.30 4.27
C ALA A 183 1.59 14.60 2.94
N PRO A 184 2.59 14.36 2.06
CA PRO A 184 2.34 13.65 0.81
C PRO A 184 1.87 12.23 1.15
N GLY A 185 0.72 11.84 0.64
CA GLY A 185 0.13 10.52 0.85
C GLY A 185 -1.27 10.49 1.47
N VAL A 186 -1.85 11.65 1.81
CA VAL A 186 -3.27 11.68 2.20
C VAL A 186 -4.12 11.80 0.94
N VAL A 187 -4.86 10.76 0.61
CA VAL A 187 -5.92 10.83 -0.39
C VAL A 187 -7.04 11.67 0.22
N ALA A 188 -7.08 12.97 -0.09
CA ALA A 188 -8.24 13.79 0.19
C ALA A 188 -9.37 13.34 -0.72
N PHE A 189 -10.37 12.65 -0.18
CA PHE A 189 -11.63 12.46 -0.87
C PHE A 189 -12.29 13.85 -0.99
N CYS A 190 -12.26 14.44 -2.18
CA CYS A 190 -13.11 15.59 -2.47
C CYS A 190 -14.57 15.14 -2.41
N VAL A 191 -15.22 15.38 -1.28
CA VAL A 191 -16.68 15.36 -1.23
C VAL A 191 -17.12 16.66 -1.91
N CYS A 192 -17.63 16.56 -3.15
CA CYS A 192 -18.28 17.67 -3.81
C CYS A 192 -19.50 18.07 -2.96
N GLY A 193 -19.33 19.11 -2.14
CA GLY A 193 -20.42 19.69 -1.37
C GLY A 193 -21.45 20.31 -2.31
N GLU A 194 -22.69 19.84 -2.21
CA GLU A 194 -23.84 20.46 -2.85
C GLU A 194 -23.96 21.91 -2.36
N THR A 195 -23.71 22.85 -3.24
CA THR A 195 -24.13 24.23 -3.01
C THR A 195 -25.60 24.34 -3.35
N ASN A 196 -26.46 24.28 -2.33
CA ASN A 196 -27.84 24.77 -2.43
C ASN A 196 -27.77 26.32 -2.52
N ALA A 197 -28.25 26.83 -3.64
CA ALA A 197 -28.72 28.21 -3.79
C ALA A 197 -30.25 28.20 -3.76
#